data_86fe067bc3dbe6465803d82fb8cc83b6
#
_entry.id   86fe067bc3dbe6465803d82fb8cc83b6
#
_cell.length_a   1.000
_cell.length_b   1.000
_cell.length_c   1.000
_cell.angle_alpha   90.00
_cell.angle_beta   90.00
_cell.angle_gamma   90.00
#
_symmetry.space_group_name_H-M   'P 1'
#
loop_
_entity.id
_entity.type
_entity.pdbx_description
1 polymer ?
#
loop_
_entity_poly.entity_id
_entity_poly.type
_entity_poly.pdbx_seq_one_letter_code
_entity_poly.pdbx_strand_id
1 'polypeptide(L)'
;MDDPRTIRLLVVEDSAAYLHLIQRAFRGRQGSIRWELSVAHDGEQALRLLFEEEEERSPLPNLILLDWNLPKVSGNQVLRRVKEHPRLRRIPVLVFSSSEADKDIHDAYDSHANGYITKPSTDVVLAEIVEAIERFWIAVANLPKVVRAGRS
;
A
#
# COMPACT_ATOMS: atom_id res chain seq x y z
N MET A 1 12.02 26.44 -8.59
CA MET A 1 11.48 25.75 -7.41
C MET A 1 10.97 24.39 -7.82
N ASP A 2 11.53 23.35 -7.24
CA ASP A 2 11.12 22.00 -7.58
C ASP A 2 9.82 21.65 -6.90
N ASP A 3 8.93 20.98 -7.62
CA ASP A 3 7.72 20.47 -7.02
C ASP A 3 8.06 19.37 -6.02
N PRO A 4 7.28 19.23 -4.94
CA PRO A 4 7.51 18.15 -4.02
C PRO A 4 7.34 16.82 -4.75
N ARG A 5 8.14 15.84 -4.38
CA ARG A 5 8.04 14.49 -4.92
C ARG A 5 6.69 13.90 -4.51
N THR A 6 5.90 13.52 -5.49
CA THR A 6 4.58 12.92 -5.24
C THR A 6 4.69 11.40 -5.20
N ILE A 7 4.20 10.81 -4.12
CA ILE A 7 4.14 9.36 -3.94
C ILE A 7 2.68 8.95 -3.82
N ARG A 8 2.27 8.03 -4.66
CA ARG A 8 0.91 7.50 -4.66
C ARG A 8 0.86 6.23 -3.84
N LEU A 9 0.04 6.28 -2.80
CA LEU A 9 -0.14 5.15 -1.90
C LEU A 9 -1.57 4.62 -2.03
N LEU A 10 -1.71 3.34 -2.29
CA LEU A 10 -3.01 2.67 -2.19
C LEU A 10 -3.10 2.02 -0.82
N VAL A 11 -4.11 2.39 -0.05
CA VAL A 11 -4.39 1.79 1.24
C VAL A 11 -5.62 0.89 1.09
N VAL A 12 -5.45 -0.38 1.39
CA VAL A 12 -6.54 -1.37 1.37
C VAL A 12 -6.87 -1.74 2.80
N GLU A 13 -8.00 -1.23 3.31
CA GLU A 13 -8.38 -1.34 4.72
C GLU A 13 -9.89 -1.30 4.84
N ASP A 14 -10.49 -2.30 5.50
CA ASP A 14 -11.94 -2.38 5.66
C ASP A 14 -12.47 -1.63 6.89
N SER A 15 -11.63 -1.34 7.86
CA SER A 15 -12.02 -0.55 9.04
C SER A 15 -11.98 0.94 8.73
N ALA A 16 -13.14 1.58 8.71
CA ALA A 16 -13.23 3.03 8.47
C ALA A 16 -12.46 3.82 9.54
N ALA A 17 -12.54 3.37 10.80
CA ALA A 17 -11.84 4.03 11.89
C ALA A 17 -10.33 3.94 11.73
N TYR A 18 -9.81 2.75 11.40
CA TYR A 18 -8.38 2.58 11.22
C TYR A 18 -7.87 3.31 9.98
N LEU A 19 -8.65 3.28 8.91
CA LEU A 19 -8.34 4.04 7.71
C LEU A 19 -8.18 5.53 8.00
N HIS A 20 -9.08 6.08 8.82
CA HIS A 20 -9.01 7.48 9.22
C HIS A 20 -7.69 7.79 9.95
N LEU A 21 -7.25 6.89 10.82
CA LEU A 21 -5.98 7.04 11.54
C LEU A 21 -4.79 7.02 10.58
N ILE A 22 -4.81 6.11 9.61
CA ILE A 22 -3.76 6.02 8.58
C ILE A 22 -3.71 7.32 7.77
N GLN A 23 -4.86 7.80 7.32
CA GLN A 23 -4.92 9.04 6.53
C GLN A 23 -4.37 10.22 7.32
N ARG A 24 -4.72 10.32 8.60
CA ARG A 24 -4.20 11.40 9.46
C ARG A 24 -2.68 11.31 9.61
N ALA A 25 -2.16 10.11 9.79
CA ALA A 25 -0.73 9.92 9.97
C ALA A 25 0.06 10.38 8.74
N PHE A 26 -0.42 10.09 7.54
CA PHE A 26 0.23 10.53 6.30
C PHE A 26 0.04 12.01 6.03
N ARG A 27 -1.15 12.56 6.30
CA ARG A 27 -1.40 14.01 6.12
C ARG A 27 -0.59 14.87 7.06
N GLY A 28 -0.27 14.35 8.24
CA GLY A 28 0.54 15.07 9.21
C GLY A 28 2.01 15.21 8.82
N ARG A 29 2.44 14.54 7.77
CA ARG A 29 3.82 14.59 7.33
C ARG A 29 4.12 15.91 6.60
N GLN A 30 5.20 16.55 6.99
CA GLN A 30 5.68 17.76 6.35
C GLN A 30 7.06 17.48 5.78
N GLY A 31 7.34 18.05 4.62
CA GLY A 31 8.63 17.86 3.99
C GLY A 31 8.54 17.95 2.47
N SER A 32 9.53 17.38 1.80
CA SER A 32 9.66 17.42 0.35
C SER A 32 8.80 16.35 -0.36
N ILE A 33 8.05 15.55 0.39
CA ILE A 33 7.22 14.48 -0.17
C ILE A 33 5.75 14.83 -0.03
N ARG A 34 5.04 14.67 -1.13
CA ARG A 34 3.61 14.82 -1.18
C ARG A 34 2.98 13.44 -1.32
N TRP A 35 2.21 13.03 -0.33
CA TRP A 35 1.49 11.78 -0.36
C TRP A 35 0.12 11.95 -1.00
N GLU A 36 -0.17 11.16 -2.01
CA GLU A 36 -1.51 11.05 -2.59
C GLU A 36 -2.04 9.67 -2.24
N LEU A 37 -3.09 9.63 -1.43
CA LEU A 37 -3.69 8.39 -0.97
C LEU A 37 -4.92 8.04 -1.78
N SER A 38 -4.97 6.80 -2.25
CA SER A 38 -6.16 6.18 -2.78
C SER A 38 -6.59 5.10 -1.80
N VAL A 39 -7.87 4.86 -1.69
CA VAL A 39 -8.43 3.96 -0.70
C VAL A 39 -9.27 2.89 -1.37
N ALA A 40 -9.07 1.64 -0.95
CA ALA A 40 -9.97 0.53 -1.24
C ALA A 40 -10.47 -0.01 0.09
N HIS A 41 -11.76 -0.19 0.22
CA HIS A 41 -12.39 -0.65 1.46
C HIS A 41 -12.47 -2.17 1.57
N ASP A 42 -12.14 -2.87 0.51
CA ASP A 42 -12.08 -4.33 0.48
C ASP A 42 -11.16 -4.79 -0.67
N GLY A 43 -10.91 -6.09 -0.70
CA GLY A 43 -10.02 -6.66 -1.71
C GLY A 43 -10.58 -6.57 -3.13
N GLU A 44 -11.89 -6.69 -3.28
CA GLU A 44 -12.53 -6.58 -4.59
C GLU A 44 -12.35 -5.18 -5.17
N GLN A 45 -12.58 -4.16 -4.36
CA GLN A 45 -12.37 -2.79 -4.79
C GLN A 45 -10.90 -2.53 -5.13
N ALA A 46 -9.97 -3.08 -4.35
CA ALA A 46 -8.56 -2.96 -4.65
C ALA A 46 -8.21 -3.54 -6.02
N LEU A 47 -8.75 -4.75 -6.32
CA LEU A 47 -8.51 -5.38 -7.61
C LEU A 47 -9.11 -4.57 -8.76
N ARG A 48 -10.29 -3.97 -8.56
CA ARG A 48 -10.88 -3.10 -9.58
C ARG A 48 -9.99 -1.88 -9.85
N LEU A 49 -9.51 -1.23 -8.81
CA LEU A 49 -8.64 -0.06 -8.96
C LEU A 49 -7.33 -0.39 -9.66
N LEU A 50 -6.80 -1.59 -9.45
CA LEU A 50 -5.51 -1.98 -9.99
C LEU A 50 -5.60 -2.57 -11.41
N PHE A 51 -6.69 -3.27 -11.74
CA PHE A 51 -6.76 -4.08 -12.96
C PHE A 51 -7.76 -3.60 -14.01
N GLU A 52 -8.73 -2.75 -13.66
CA GLU A 52 -9.74 -2.34 -14.63
C GLU A 52 -9.22 -1.28 -15.61
N GLU A 53 -9.51 -1.49 -16.90
CA GLU A 53 -9.08 -0.58 -17.96
C GLU A 53 -9.70 0.81 -17.85
N GLU A 54 -10.89 0.89 -17.28
CA GLU A 54 -11.57 2.17 -17.06
C GLU A 54 -10.76 3.11 -16.19
N GLU A 55 -9.88 2.55 -15.40
CA GLU A 55 -9.01 3.30 -14.50
C GLU A 55 -7.69 3.73 -15.16
N GLU A 56 -7.57 3.59 -16.47
CA GLU A 56 -6.37 4.01 -17.19
C GLU A 56 -5.99 5.48 -16.97
N ARG A 57 -6.96 6.31 -16.64
CA ARG A 57 -6.74 7.72 -16.34
C ARG A 57 -6.13 7.93 -14.96
N SER A 58 -6.30 6.96 -14.08
CA SER A 58 -5.75 7.02 -12.73
C SER A 58 -4.38 6.42 -12.73
N PRO A 59 -3.37 7.13 -12.24
CA PRO A 59 -2.04 6.55 -12.16
C PRO A 59 -2.00 5.40 -11.17
N LEU A 60 -1.18 4.40 -11.48
CA LEU A 60 -0.98 3.28 -10.56
C LEU A 60 -0.25 3.75 -9.30
N PRO A 61 -0.50 3.09 -8.16
CA PRO A 61 0.23 3.44 -6.95
C PRO A 61 1.71 3.08 -7.06
N ASN A 62 2.53 3.79 -6.32
CA ASN A 62 3.94 3.49 -6.16
C ASN A 62 4.19 2.51 -5.02
N LEU A 63 3.23 2.40 -4.10
CA LEU A 63 3.33 1.61 -2.90
C LEU A 63 1.91 1.20 -2.49
N ILE A 64 1.77 -0.04 -2.00
CA ILE A 64 0.49 -0.54 -1.50
C ILE A 64 0.64 -0.91 -0.03
N LEU A 65 -0.27 -0.41 0.79
CA LEU A 65 -0.40 -0.81 2.19
C LEU A 65 -1.66 -1.68 2.28
N LEU A 66 -1.49 -2.95 2.58
CA LEU A 66 -2.52 -3.97 2.40
C LEU A 66 -2.87 -4.67 3.71
N ASP A 67 -4.11 -4.53 4.14
CA ASP A 67 -4.62 -5.31 5.26
C ASP A 67 -4.73 -6.79 4.85
N TRP A 68 -4.30 -7.66 5.74
CA TRP A 68 -4.30 -9.11 5.47
C TRP A 68 -5.69 -9.72 5.64
N ASN A 69 -6.42 -9.28 6.64
CA ASN A 69 -7.72 -9.85 6.99
C ASN A 69 -8.87 -9.03 6.41
N LEU A 70 -9.10 -9.19 5.12
CA LEU A 70 -10.17 -8.52 4.41
C LEU A 70 -11.35 -9.46 4.19
N PRO A 71 -12.58 -8.94 4.19
CA PRO A 71 -13.75 -9.76 3.83
C PRO A 71 -13.76 -10.08 2.34
N LYS A 72 -14.44 -11.15 1.96
CA LYS A 72 -14.64 -11.62 0.57
C LYS A 72 -13.33 -12.01 -0.10
N VAL A 73 -12.62 -11.06 -0.67
CA VAL A 73 -11.31 -11.28 -1.29
C VAL A 73 -10.25 -10.94 -0.24
N SER A 74 -9.49 -11.94 0.18
CA SER A 74 -8.48 -11.76 1.24
C SER A 74 -7.29 -10.92 0.78
N GLY A 75 -6.55 -10.40 1.75
CA GLY A 75 -5.29 -9.71 1.46
C GLY A 75 -4.33 -10.61 0.69
N ASN A 76 -4.26 -11.90 1.03
CA ASN A 76 -3.43 -12.86 0.32
C ASN A 76 -3.81 -12.96 -1.16
N GLN A 77 -5.11 -13.00 -1.47
CA GLN A 77 -5.57 -13.05 -2.84
C GLN A 77 -5.21 -11.78 -3.62
N VAL A 78 -5.35 -10.63 -2.99
CA VAL A 78 -4.94 -9.36 -3.61
C VAL A 78 -3.44 -9.37 -3.90
N LEU A 79 -2.64 -9.76 -2.92
CA LEU A 79 -1.19 -9.81 -3.04
C LEU A 79 -0.76 -10.73 -4.18
N ARG A 80 -1.32 -11.93 -4.24
CA ARG A 80 -1.00 -12.89 -5.32
C ARG A 80 -1.33 -12.33 -6.69
N ARG A 81 -2.50 -11.72 -6.84
CA ARG A 81 -2.90 -11.14 -8.12
C ARG A 81 -1.94 -10.05 -8.57
N VAL A 82 -1.52 -9.21 -7.64
CA VAL A 82 -0.53 -8.16 -7.93
C VAL A 82 0.81 -8.77 -8.33
N LYS A 83 1.30 -9.73 -7.55
CA LYS A 83 2.63 -10.29 -7.76
C LYS A 83 2.73 -11.24 -8.95
N GLU A 84 1.61 -11.75 -9.43
CA GLU A 84 1.55 -12.57 -10.64
C GLU A 84 1.47 -11.72 -11.91
N HIS A 85 1.12 -10.45 -11.79
CA HIS A 85 0.97 -9.58 -12.94
C HIS A 85 2.34 -9.03 -13.38
N PRO A 86 2.68 -9.09 -14.69
CA PRO A 86 4.02 -8.72 -15.17
C PRO A 86 4.46 -7.29 -14.85
N ARG A 87 3.53 -6.37 -14.71
CA ARG A 87 3.82 -4.97 -14.42
C ARG A 87 3.55 -4.62 -12.97
N LEU A 88 2.39 -5.04 -12.44
CA LEU A 88 1.99 -4.69 -11.09
C LEU A 88 2.91 -5.32 -10.04
N ARG A 89 3.55 -6.45 -10.35
CA ARG A 89 4.47 -7.09 -9.42
C ARG A 89 5.62 -6.20 -8.98
N ARG A 90 5.90 -5.14 -9.73
CA ARG A 90 6.96 -4.18 -9.40
C ARG A 90 6.56 -3.25 -8.26
N ILE A 91 5.27 -3.13 -7.97
CA ILE A 91 4.81 -2.27 -6.89
C ILE A 91 5.12 -2.94 -5.56
N PRO A 92 5.89 -2.30 -4.67
CA PRO A 92 6.09 -2.83 -3.33
C PRO A 92 4.77 -2.92 -2.58
N VAL A 93 4.55 -4.04 -1.91
CA VAL A 93 3.36 -4.27 -1.10
C VAL A 93 3.80 -4.53 0.34
N LEU A 94 3.36 -3.66 1.24
CA LEU A 94 3.57 -3.81 2.66
C LEU A 94 2.27 -4.32 3.27
N VAL A 95 2.33 -5.51 3.86
CA VAL A 95 1.18 -6.08 4.58
C VAL A 95 1.07 -5.40 5.93
N PHE A 96 -0.14 -5.00 6.29
CA PHE A 96 -0.41 -4.25 7.52
C PHE A 96 -1.54 -4.95 8.25
N SER A 97 -1.21 -5.74 9.28
CA SER A 97 -2.15 -6.67 9.89
C SER A 97 -2.04 -6.64 11.42
N SER A 98 -3.16 -6.87 12.09
CA SER A 98 -3.16 -7.04 13.55
C SER A 98 -2.65 -8.41 13.98
N SER A 99 -2.49 -9.35 13.06
CA SER A 99 -1.97 -10.68 13.37
C SER A 99 -0.45 -10.68 13.49
N GLU A 100 0.05 -11.33 14.53
CA GLU A 100 1.49 -11.60 14.71
C GLU A 100 1.80 -13.09 14.52
N ALA A 101 0.84 -13.87 14.02
CA ALA A 101 1.02 -15.30 13.84
C ALA A 101 2.08 -15.59 12.79
N ASP A 102 3.00 -16.50 13.10
CA ASP A 102 4.04 -16.90 12.17
C ASP A 102 3.50 -17.38 10.83
N LYS A 103 2.35 -18.08 10.87
CA LYS A 103 1.70 -18.55 9.64
C LYS A 103 1.34 -17.39 8.71
N ASP A 104 0.74 -16.33 9.24
CA ASP A 104 0.35 -15.18 8.42
C ASP A 104 1.57 -14.46 7.86
N ILE A 105 2.60 -14.32 8.66
CA ILE A 105 3.85 -13.70 8.22
C ILE A 105 4.49 -14.53 7.11
N HIS A 106 4.59 -15.85 7.30
CA HIS A 106 5.15 -16.75 6.29
C HIS A 106 4.32 -16.72 5.00
N ASP A 107 3.00 -16.79 5.11
CA ASP A 107 2.12 -16.76 3.94
C ASP A 107 2.30 -15.46 3.14
N ALA A 108 2.45 -14.35 3.83
CA ALA A 108 2.68 -13.06 3.18
C ALA A 108 3.99 -13.04 2.40
N TYR A 109 5.08 -13.45 3.03
CA TYR A 109 6.38 -13.48 2.35
C TYR A 109 6.44 -14.54 1.26
N ASP A 110 5.80 -15.69 1.44
CA ASP A 110 5.69 -16.71 0.40
C ASP A 110 4.93 -16.20 -0.83
N SER A 111 3.99 -15.29 -0.62
CA SER A 111 3.26 -14.63 -1.71
C SER A 111 3.96 -13.36 -2.20
N HIS A 112 5.21 -13.17 -1.80
CA HIS A 112 6.11 -12.11 -2.26
C HIS A 112 5.77 -10.70 -1.74
N ALA A 113 5.26 -10.61 -0.51
CA ALA A 113 5.15 -9.32 0.16
C ALA A 113 6.55 -8.71 0.35
N ASN A 114 6.62 -7.39 0.29
CA ASN A 114 7.86 -6.65 0.48
C ASN A 114 8.12 -6.30 1.94
N GLY A 115 7.15 -6.51 2.79
CA GLY A 115 7.26 -6.33 4.22
C GLY A 115 5.97 -6.69 4.92
N TYR A 116 6.06 -6.95 6.20
CA TYR A 116 4.92 -7.27 7.05
C TYR A 116 5.02 -6.41 8.31
N ILE A 117 4.00 -5.59 8.53
CA ILE A 117 3.97 -4.65 9.65
C ILE A 117 2.77 -4.98 10.51
N THR A 118 3.00 -5.19 11.80
CA THR A 118 1.90 -5.39 12.75
C THR A 118 1.23 -4.06 13.06
N LYS A 119 -0.08 -4.01 12.98
CA LYS A 119 -0.84 -2.79 13.29
C LYS A 119 -0.60 -2.36 14.72
N PRO A 120 -0.18 -1.12 14.95
CA PRO A 120 -0.01 -0.62 16.30
C PRO A 120 -1.36 -0.30 16.96
N SER A 121 -1.37 -0.28 18.29
CA SER A 121 -2.56 0.06 19.06
C SER A 121 -2.66 1.54 19.41
N THR A 122 -1.64 2.34 19.11
CA THR A 122 -1.61 3.78 19.41
C THR A 122 -1.27 4.62 18.21
N ASP A 123 -1.77 5.85 18.21
CA ASP A 123 -1.50 6.82 17.14
C ASP A 123 -0.02 7.21 17.08
N VAL A 124 0.65 7.24 18.24
CA VAL A 124 2.07 7.61 18.32
C VAL A 124 2.92 6.59 17.58
N VAL A 125 2.67 5.29 17.80
CA VAL A 125 3.41 4.24 17.12
C VAL A 125 3.08 4.21 15.63
N LEU A 126 1.82 4.48 15.27
CA LEU A 126 1.44 4.57 13.86
C LEU A 126 2.20 5.69 13.15
N ALA A 127 2.33 6.85 13.79
CA ALA A 127 3.12 7.95 13.23
C ALA A 127 4.59 7.57 13.03
N GLU A 128 5.16 6.82 13.97
CA GLU A 128 6.54 6.32 13.85
C GLU A 128 6.68 5.34 12.68
N ILE A 129 5.68 4.49 12.46
CA ILE A 129 5.68 3.56 11.33
C ILE A 129 5.62 4.31 10.01
N VAL A 130 4.74 5.31 9.90
CA VAL A 130 4.64 6.14 8.70
C VAL A 130 5.97 6.85 8.43
N GLU A 131 6.61 7.37 9.47
CA GLU A 131 7.93 7.98 9.33
C GLU A 131 8.96 6.98 8.82
N ALA A 132 8.95 5.76 9.34
CA ALA A 132 9.88 4.71 8.90
C ALA A 132 9.64 4.33 7.44
N ILE A 133 8.39 4.23 7.01
CA ILE A 133 8.04 3.95 5.61
C ILE A 133 8.58 5.06 4.72
N GLU A 134 8.36 6.31 5.10
CA GLU A 134 8.83 7.46 4.34
C GLU A 134 10.35 7.46 4.23
N ARG A 135 11.04 7.23 5.34
CA ARG A 135 12.51 7.23 5.34
C ARG A 135 13.08 6.14 4.47
N PHE A 136 12.58 4.91 4.60
CA PHE A 136 13.14 3.80 3.85
C PHE A 136 12.78 3.86 2.37
N TRP A 137 11.49 3.90 2.07
CA TRP A 137 11.02 3.73 0.70
C TRP A 137 11.20 4.97 -0.16
N ILE A 138 11.25 6.13 0.44
CA ILE A 138 11.28 7.39 -0.30
C ILE A 138 12.64 8.05 -0.24
N ALA A 139 13.25 8.12 0.95
CA ALA A 139 14.53 8.80 1.12
C ALA A 139 15.74 7.92 0.81
N VAL A 140 15.62 6.61 1.01
CA VAL A 140 16.74 5.67 0.85
C VAL A 140 16.58 4.80 -0.41
N ALA A 141 15.42 4.17 -0.58
CA ALA A 141 15.17 3.30 -1.72
C ALA A 141 14.69 4.07 -2.93
N ASN A 142 14.82 3.45 -4.10
CA ASN A 142 14.23 3.96 -5.33
C ASN A 142 12.98 3.15 -5.64
N LEU A 143 11.84 3.82 -5.80
CA LEU A 143 10.62 3.16 -6.19
C LEU A 143 10.55 3.02 -7.71
N PRO A 144 10.14 1.87 -8.24
CA PRO A 144 10.02 1.71 -9.67
C PRO A 144 8.84 2.52 -10.22
N LYS A 145 8.98 2.95 -11.46
CA LYS A 145 7.85 3.53 -12.18
C LYS A 145 7.04 2.38 -12.75
N VAL A 146 5.76 2.36 -12.47
CA VAL A 146 4.85 1.34 -12.97
C VAL A 146 3.77 2.03 -13.78
N VAL A 147 3.60 1.62 -15.04
CA VAL A 147 2.63 2.20 -15.94
C VAL A 147 1.62 1.15 -16.38
N ARG A 148 0.40 1.59 -16.68
CA ARG A 148 -0.64 0.71 -17.16
C ARG A 148 -0.32 0.24 -18.59
N ALA A 149 -0.92 -0.88 -18.97
CA ALA A 149 -0.77 -1.44 -20.32
C ALA A 149 -1.21 -0.41 -21.37
N GLY A 150 -0.48 -0.37 -22.48
CA GLY A 150 -0.80 0.54 -23.57
C GLY A 150 -0.25 1.95 -23.44
N ARG A 151 0.42 2.25 -22.35
CA ARG A 151 1.10 3.53 -22.14
C ARG A 151 2.61 3.34 -22.19
N SER A 152 3.26 4.18 -22.90
CA SER A 152 4.72 4.21 -22.99
C SER A 152 5.32 5.21 -22.02
#